data_5f13a3aea047f4392e89be08032a90c9
#
_entry.id   5f13a3aea047f4392e89be08032a90c9
#
_cell.length_a   1.000
_cell.length_b   1.000
_cell.length_c   1.000
_cell.angle_alpha   90.00
_cell.angle_beta   90.00
_cell.angle_gamma   90.00
#
_symmetry.space_group_name_H-M   'P 1'
#
loop_
_entity.id
_entity.type
_entity.pdbx_description
1 polymer ?
#
loop_
_entity_poly.entity_id
_entity_poly.type
_entity_poly.pdbx_seq_one_letter_code
_entity_poly.pdbx_strand_id
1 'polypeptide(L)'
;MSKKLLIDAHQPEETRVVLLNDQKIEEFDYENTARKQLKGNVYLARVTRVEPSLQAAFVEYGGNRQGFLAFSEIHPDYYRIPIEDREALQAQVEPVEDEDEDASTTQSDTLETIDSEEEIGNSAKKILPTALHKYKIQEVISRKQILLVQVVKEERGNKGAALTTYLSLAGRYCVLMPNSNRGGGVSRKINNPADRKRLKSVVSELDIADGMAVIVRTAGSKRTKTEIKRDYS
;
A
#
# COMPACT_ATOMS: atom_id res chain seq x y z
N MET A 1 35.28 -6.37 -5.84
CA MET A 1 34.07 -5.59 -6.11
C MET A 1 33.94 -4.53 -5.03
N SER A 2 34.16 -3.27 -5.38
CA SER A 2 34.06 -2.15 -4.43
C SER A 2 32.77 -1.40 -4.67
N LYS A 3 31.91 -1.31 -3.64
CA LYS A 3 30.73 -0.45 -3.68
C LYS A 3 31.10 0.93 -3.15
N LYS A 4 30.72 1.99 -3.89
CA LYS A 4 30.93 3.38 -3.51
C LYS A 4 29.59 4.10 -3.48
N LEU A 5 29.33 4.83 -2.39
CA LEU A 5 28.20 5.73 -2.28
C LEU A 5 28.69 7.16 -2.49
N LEU A 6 28.18 7.82 -3.50
CA LEU A 6 28.46 9.21 -3.78
C LEU A 6 27.23 10.03 -3.40
N ILE A 7 27.45 11.10 -2.64
CA ILE A 7 26.37 12.01 -2.22
C ILE A 7 26.78 13.42 -2.65
N ASP A 8 25.94 14.06 -3.46
CA ASP A 8 26.07 15.45 -3.84
C ASP A 8 24.92 16.25 -3.22
N ALA A 9 25.25 17.11 -2.28
CA ALA A 9 24.32 18.03 -1.61
C ALA A 9 24.84 19.48 -1.71
N HIS A 10 25.57 19.80 -2.80
CA HIS A 10 26.14 21.12 -3.00
C HIS A 10 25.05 22.18 -3.20
N GLN A 11 23.95 21.81 -3.85
CA GLN A 11 22.82 22.72 -4.02
C GLN A 11 21.79 22.49 -2.91
N PRO A 12 21.36 23.54 -2.16
CA PRO A 12 20.42 23.42 -1.05
C PRO A 12 19.06 22.85 -1.45
N GLU A 13 18.70 22.98 -2.73
CA GLU A 13 17.41 22.58 -3.26
C GLU A 13 17.38 21.14 -3.78
N GLU A 14 18.56 20.53 -3.98
CA GLU A 14 18.67 19.23 -4.61
C GLU A 14 19.78 18.38 -3.97
N THR A 15 19.44 17.18 -3.57
CA THR A 15 20.38 16.16 -3.11
C THR A 15 20.36 14.97 -4.05
N ARG A 16 21.51 14.55 -4.55
CA ARG A 16 21.68 13.38 -5.42
C ARG A 16 22.50 12.32 -4.73
N VAL A 17 22.05 11.07 -4.81
CA VAL A 17 22.72 9.92 -4.24
C VAL A 17 22.92 8.87 -5.32
N VAL A 18 24.15 8.40 -5.47
CA VAL A 18 24.51 7.38 -6.48
C VAL A 18 25.22 6.23 -5.81
N LEU A 19 24.73 5.03 -5.98
CA LEU A 19 25.42 3.81 -5.61
C LEU A 19 26.15 3.24 -6.81
N LEU A 20 27.46 3.16 -6.72
CA LEU A 20 28.31 2.56 -7.73
C LEU A 20 28.75 1.15 -7.30
N ASN A 21 28.76 0.21 -8.23
CA ASN A 21 29.39 -1.09 -8.10
C ASN A 21 30.56 -1.13 -9.10
N ASP A 22 31.78 -1.01 -8.58
CA ASP A 22 33.00 -0.69 -9.33
C ASP A 22 32.87 0.63 -10.11
N GLN A 23 32.55 0.59 -11.41
CA GLN A 23 32.32 1.76 -12.27
C GLN A 23 30.91 1.83 -12.87
N LYS A 24 30.02 0.93 -12.47
CA LYS A 24 28.64 0.91 -12.98
C LYS A 24 27.70 1.50 -11.93
N ILE A 25 26.77 2.33 -12.39
CA ILE A 25 25.67 2.84 -11.55
C ILE A 25 24.76 1.64 -11.25
N GLU A 26 24.60 1.30 -9.97
CA GLU A 26 23.70 0.27 -9.48
C GLU A 26 22.35 0.90 -9.10
N GLU A 27 22.39 2.10 -8.50
CA GLU A 27 21.21 2.82 -8.06
C GLU A 27 21.48 4.33 -8.11
N PHE A 28 20.46 5.09 -8.51
CA PHE A 28 20.50 6.55 -8.53
C PHE A 28 19.20 7.07 -7.90
N ASP A 29 19.34 7.95 -6.93
CA ASP A 29 18.20 8.61 -6.31
C ASP A 29 18.48 10.12 -6.20
N TYR A 30 17.44 10.93 -6.28
CA TYR A 30 17.55 12.36 -6.07
C TYR A 30 16.31 12.90 -5.36
N GLU A 31 16.54 13.85 -4.46
CA GLU A 31 15.49 14.57 -3.76
C GLU A 31 15.57 16.05 -4.12
N ASN A 32 14.40 16.63 -4.45
CA ASN A 32 14.29 18.07 -4.71
C ASN A 32 13.36 18.68 -3.64
N THR A 33 13.87 19.64 -2.89
CA THR A 33 13.17 20.29 -1.77
C THR A 33 11.92 21.04 -2.24
N ALA A 34 11.93 21.57 -3.48
CA ALA A 34 10.79 22.28 -4.06
C ALA A 34 9.68 21.33 -4.55
N ARG A 35 10.00 20.06 -4.80
CA ARG A 35 9.08 19.02 -5.26
C ARG A 35 9.16 17.76 -4.40
N LYS A 36 8.73 17.87 -3.16
CA LYS A 36 8.64 16.69 -2.28
C LYS A 36 7.62 15.69 -2.85
N GLN A 37 8.04 14.44 -2.92
CA GLN A 37 7.13 13.36 -3.29
C GLN A 37 6.06 13.21 -2.21
N LEU A 38 4.80 13.25 -2.63
CA LEU A 38 3.65 13.10 -1.73
C LEU A 38 3.18 11.65 -1.63
N LYS A 39 3.57 10.80 -2.58
CA LYS A 39 3.21 9.37 -2.58
C LYS A 39 3.63 8.68 -1.29
N GLY A 40 2.72 7.94 -0.68
CA GLY A 40 2.93 7.26 0.60
C GLY A 40 2.69 8.11 1.84
N ASN A 41 2.60 9.44 1.71
CA ASN A 41 2.30 10.31 2.85
C ASN A 41 0.88 10.11 3.35
N VAL A 42 0.70 10.23 4.66
CA VAL A 42 -0.57 10.10 5.35
C VAL A 42 -1.06 11.47 5.83
N TYR A 43 -2.32 11.77 5.60
CA TYR A 43 -2.95 13.04 5.93
C TYR A 43 -4.29 12.86 6.61
N LEU A 44 -4.64 13.79 7.49
CA LEU A 44 -6.00 13.94 7.97
C LEU A 44 -6.78 14.73 6.93
N ALA A 45 -7.80 14.12 6.35
CA ALA A 45 -8.59 14.70 5.28
C ALA A 45 -10.05 14.90 5.67
N ARG A 46 -10.70 15.85 5.02
CA ARG A 46 -12.12 16.16 5.22
C ARG A 46 -12.90 15.99 3.92
N VAL A 47 -13.98 15.22 3.95
CA VAL A 47 -14.88 15.04 2.81
C VAL A 47 -15.55 16.37 2.46
N THR A 48 -15.30 16.86 1.25
CA THR A 48 -15.91 18.10 0.73
C THR A 48 -17.17 17.80 -0.05
N ARG A 49 -17.14 16.77 -0.89
CA ARG A 49 -18.24 16.36 -1.76
C ARG A 49 -18.24 14.85 -1.96
N VAL A 50 -19.42 14.26 -1.99
CA VAL A 50 -19.65 12.88 -2.42
C VAL A 50 -20.28 12.92 -3.80
N GLU A 51 -19.74 12.11 -4.72
CA GLU A 51 -20.19 12.03 -6.11
C GLU A 51 -20.73 10.63 -6.40
N PRO A 52 -22.06 10.44 -6.34
CA PRO A 52 -22.67 9.12 -6.52
C PRO A 52 -22.43 8.49 -7.88
N SER A 53 -22.36 9.32 -8.93
CA SER A 53 -22.14 8.86 -10.31
C SER A 53 -20.79 8.19 -10.50
N LEU A 54 -19.77 8.63 -9.74
CA LEU A 54 -18.42 8.08 -9.75
C LEU A 54 -18.17 7.06 -8.63
N GLN A 55 -19.13 6.87 -7.72
CA GLN A 55 -18.92 6.13 -6.48
C GLN A 55 -17.60 6.56 -5.80
N ALA A 56 -17.44 7.87 -5.61
CA ALA A 56 -16.22 8.45 -5.05
C ALA A 56 -16.53 9.68 -4.18
N ALA A 57 -15.59 10.02 -3.30
CA ALA A 57 -15.59 11.24 -2.53
C ALA A 57 -14.42 12.14 -2.96
N PHE A 58 -14.65 13.45 -2.94
CA PHE A 58 -13.59 14.44 -3.03
C PHE A 58 -13.27 14.92 -1.63
N VAL A 59 -11.99 14.97 -1.31
CA VAL A 59 -11.51 15.29 0.03
C VAL A 59 -10.46 16.39 0.00
N GLU A 60 -10.45 17.21 1.01
CA GLU A 60 -9.44 18.22 1.29
C GLU A 60 -8.42 17.60 2.26
N TYR A 61 -7.18 17.49 1.86
CA TYR A 61 -6.09 16.86 2.63
C TYR A 61 -4.87 17.77 2.84
N GLY A 62 -4.99 19.05 2.45
CA GLY A 62 -3.92 20.03 2.54
C GLY A 62 -3.05 20.17 1.29
N GLY A 63 -3.36 19.43 0.22
CA GLY A 63 -2.74 19.61 -1.10
C GLY A 63 -3.32 20.81 -1.85
N ASN A 64 -2.72 21.13 -2.99
CA ASN A 64 -3.19 22.23 -3.84
C ASN A 64 -4.56 21.98 -4.47
N ARG A 65 -4.94 20.72 -4.59
CA ARG A 65 -6.21 20.26 -5.19
C ARG A 65 -6.91 19.28 -4.26
N GLN A 66 -8.21 19.11 -4.50
CA GLN A 66 -8.97 18.09 -3.82
C GLN A 66 -8.50 16.70 -4.24
N GLY A 67 -8.30 15.81 -3.26
CA GLY A 67 -7.98 14.43 -3.50
C GLY A 67 -9.21 13.63 -3.95
N PHE A 68 -8.99 12.61 -4.76
CA PHE A 68 -10.00 11.66 -5.20
C PHE A 68 -9.91 10.39 -4.37
N LEU A 69 -11.02 10.00 -3.75
CA LEU A 69 -11.12 8.82 -2.90
C LEU A 69 -12.27 7.94 -3.42
N ALA A 70 -11.93 6.84 -4.09
CA ALA A 70 -12.91 5.88 -4.58
C ALA A 70 -13.58 5.13 -3.44
N PHE A 71 -14.83 4.71 -3.60
CA PHE A 71 -15.56 3.97 -2.57
C PHE A 71 -14.84 2.67 -2.17
N SER A 72 -14.25 1.98 -3.13
CA SER A 72 -13.44 0.78 -2.89
C SER A 72 -12.19 1.01 -2.04
N GLU A 73 -11.74 2.25 -1.92
CA GLU A 73 -10.57 2.65 -1.15
C GLU A 73 -10.93 3.17 0.25
N ILE A 74 -12.21 3.11 0.62
CA ILE A 74 -12.68 3.53 1.93
C ILE A 74 -12.89 2.30 2.82
N HIS A 75 -12.18 2.29 3.95
CA HIS A 75 -12.31 1.21 4.94
C HIS A 75 -13.70 1.23 5.59
N PRO A 76 -14.33 0.06 5.84
CA PRO A 76 -15.67 -0.04 6.44
C PRO A 76 -15.82 0.65 7.79
N ASP A 77 -14.75 0.85 8.56
CA ASP A 77 -14.78 1.57 9.84
C ASP A 77 -15.24 3.02 9.71
N TYR A 78 -15.07 3.60 8.53
CA TYR A 78 -15.56 4.96 8.25
C TYR A 78 -17.01 5.00 7.81
N TYR A 79 -17.66 3.84 7.60
CA TYR A 79 -19.05 3.80 7.16
C TYR A 79 -19.99 4.11 8.32
N ARG A 80 -20.97 4.97 8.05
CA ARG A 80 -22.07 5.30 8.96
C ARG A 80 -23.19 4.27 8.80
N ILE A 81 -22.95 3.06 9.26
CA ILE A 81 -23.88 1.94 9.23
C ILE A 81 -24.06 1.38 10.67
N PRO A 82 -25.12 0.63 10.94
CA PRO A 82 -25.29 -0.09 12.21
C PRO A 82 -24.06 -0.96 12.51
N ILE A 83 -23.76 -1.15 13.79
CA ILE A 83 -22.59 -1.92 14.24
C ILE A 83 -22.67 -3.36 13.72
N GLU A 84 -23.84 -3.96 13.77
CA GLU A 84 -24.12 -5.34 13.30
C GLU A 84 -23.73 -5.53 11.82
N ASP A 85 -24.12 -4.57 10.96
CA ASP A 85 -23.77 -4.61 9.53
C ASP A 85 -22.27 -4.40 9.31
N ARG A 86 -21.61 -3.58 10.13
CA ARG A 86 -20.17 -3.34 10.03
C ARG A 86 -19.37 -4.57 10.44
N GLU A 87 -19.74 -5.24 11.53
CA GLU A 87 -19.12 -6.49 11.96
C GLU A 87 -19.33 -7.60 10.93
N ALA A 88 -20.51 -7.68 10.33
CA ALA A 88 -20.77 -8.62 9.24
C ALA A 88 -19.93 -8.35 7.99
N LEU A 89 -19.66 -7.07 7.67
CA LEU A 89 -18.75 -6.68 6.58
C LEU A 89 -17.30 -7.05 6.87
N GLN A 90 -16.86 -6.88 8.10
CA GLN A 90 -15.51 -7.25 8.54
C GLN A 90 -15.30 -8.76 8.58
N ALA A 91 -16.30 -9.51 9.06
CA ALA A 91 -16.25 -10.97 9.12
C ALA A 91 -16.23 -11.64 7.73
N GLN A 92 -16.84 -11.01 6.71
CA GLN A 92 -16.80 -11.50 5.32
C GLN A 92 -15.47 -11.25 4.61
N VAL A 93 -14.57 -10.47 5.22
CA VAL A 93 -13.19 -10.34 4.77
C VAL A 93 -12.38 -11.48 5.39
N GLU A 94 -12.70 -12.73 5.01
CA GLU A 94 -11.89 -13.87 5.42
C GLU A 94 -10.44 -13.73 4.96
N PRO A 95 -9.47 -14.19 5.77
CA PRO A 95 -8.08 -14.29 5.31
C PRO A 95 -8.09 -15.16 4.06
N VAL A 96 -7.59 -14.63 2.96
CA VAL A 96 -7.27 -15.46 1.80
C VAL A 96 -6.11 -16.33 2.24
N GLU A 97 -6.40 -17.56 2.67
CA GLU A 97 -5.37 -18.59 2.71
C GLU A 97 -4.81 -18.67 1.30
N ASP A 98 -3.50 -18.46 1.16
CA ASP A 98 -2.80 -18.70 -0.08
C ASP A 98 -3.00 -20.19 -0.40
N GLU A 99 -4.05 -20.53 -1.14
CA GLU A 99 -4.15 -21.83 -1.77
C GLU A 99 -2.93 -21.94 -2.69
N ASP A 100 -2.08 -22.89 -2.39
CA ASP A 100 -0.98 -23.30 -3.25
C ASP A 100 -1.60 -23.81 -4.57
N GLU A 101 -1.89 -22.90 -5.50
CA GLU A 101 -2.18 -23.27 -6.88
C GLU A 101 -0.89 -23.75 -7.54
N ASP A 102 -0.58 -25.02 -7.30
CA ASP A 102 0.16 -25.87 -8.21
C ASP A 102 -0.83 -26.31 -9.30
N ALA A 103 -0.98 -25.53 -10.34
CA ALA A 103 -1.52 -26.02 -11.61
C ALA A 103 -1.24 -25.04 -12.75
N SER A 104 -0.27 -25.41 -13.53
CA SER A 104 -0.11 -25.31 -14.99
C SER A 104 -1.12 -24.50 -15.82
N THR A 105 -0.52 -23.67 -16.69
CA THR A 105 -0.90 -23.40 -18.09
C THR A 105 -1.97 -22.35 -18.34
N THR A 106 -1.63 -21.20 -18.84
CA THR A 106 -1.64 -20.85 -20.27
C THR A 106 -1.08 -19.44 -20.51
N GLN A 107 -0.29 -19.36 -21.55
CA GLN A 107 0.35 -18.18 -22.12
C GLN A 107 -0.66 -17.12 -22.56
N SER A 108 -0.37 -15.86 -22.28
CA SER A 108 -0.49 -14.80 -23.28
C SER A 108 0.45 -13.64 -22.93
N ASP A 109 1.35 -13.39 -23.87
CA ASP A 109 2.27 -12.27 -23.92
C ASP A 109 1.53 -10.93 -23.80
N THR A 110 1.97 -10.13 -22.86
CA THR A 110 2.11 -8.67 -23.03
C THR A 110 3.11 -8.16 -22.00
N LEU A 111 4.29 -7.86 -22.49
CA LEU A 111 5.34 -7.11 -21.79
C LEU A 111 4.83 -5.70 -21.49
N GLU A 112 4.42 -5.44 -20.26
CA GLU A 112 4.40 -4.09 -19.71
C GLU A 112 5.12 -4.11 -18.37
N THR A 113 6.20 -3.37 -18.32
CA THR A 113 6.98 -3.05 -17.11
C THR A 113 6.07 -2.34 -16.12
N ILE A 114 5.53 -3.08 -15.15
CA ILE A 114 4.67 -2.55 -14.10
C ILE A 114 5.50 -2.37 -12.85
N ASP A 115 5.59 -1.12 -12.40
CA ASP A 115 6.22 -0.71 -11.15
C ASP A 115 5.71 -1.52 -9.96
N SER A 116 6.65 -2.04 -9.18
CA SER A 116 6.44 -3.05 -8.15
C SER A 116 5.56 -2.68 -6.95
N GLU A 117 5.21 -1.41 -6.81
CA GLU A 117 4.38 -0.91 -5.71
C GLU A 117 2.88 -0.88 -6.07
N GLU A 118 2.53 -0.88 -7.35
CA GLU A 118 1.12 -0.94 -7.79
C GLU A 118 0.48 -2.32 -7.53
N GLU A 119 1.27 -3.39 -7.47
CA GLU A 119 0.74 -4.74 -7.23
C GLU A 119 0.28 -4.95 -5.78
N ILE A 120 0.92 -4.30 -4.80
CA ILE A 120 0.48 -4.37 -3.40
C ILE A 120 -0.89 -3.68 -3.26
N GLY A 121 -1.11 -2.55 -3.93
CA GLY A 121 -2.39 -1.85 -3.99
C GLY A 121 -3.47 -2.62 -4.77
N ASN A 122 -3.11 -3.33 -5.84
CA ASN A 122 -4.05 -4.09 -6.67
C ASN A 122 -4.48 -5.42 -6.06
N SER A 123 -3.65 -6.05 -5.22
CA SER A 123 -4.05 -7.22 -4.44
C SER A 123 -5.16 -6.87 -3.43
N ALA A 124 -5.18 -5.63 -2.94
CA ALA A 124 -6.27 -5.11 -2.13
C ALA A 124 -7.60 -4.94 -2.92
N LYS A 125 -7.54 -4.73 -4.23
CA LYS A 125 -8.72 -4.52 -5.09
C LYS A 125 -9.48 -5.79 -5.43
N LYS A 126 -8.85 -6.97 -5.38
CA LYS A 126 -9.42 -8.20 -5.94
C LYS A 126 -10.47 -8.89 -5.06
N ILE A 127 -10.62 -8.44 -3.82
CA ILE A 127 -11.56 -9.05 -2.88
C ILE A 127 -12.37 -7.96 -2.18
N LEU A 128 -13.17 -7.21 -2.96
CA LEU A 128 -14.29 -6.51 -2.35
C LEU A 128 -15.34 -7.55 -2.03
N PRO A 129 -15.76 -7.70 -0.76
CA PRO A 129 -16.83 -8.61 -0.40
C PRO A 129 -18.10 -8.23 -1.17
N THR A 130 -18.85 -9.23 -1.61
CA THR A 130 -20.17 -9.09 -2.23
C THR A 130 -21.11 -8.20 -1.40
N ALA A 131 -20.88 -8.10 -0.10
CA ALA A 131 -21.61 -7.24 0.83
C ALA A 131 -21.39 -5.72 0.61
N LEU A 132 -20.27 -5.29 0.02
CA LEU A 132 -20.05 -3.89 -0.34
C LEU A 132 -20.98 -3.41 -1.46
N HIS A 133 -21.49 -4.31 -2.29
CA HIS A 133 -22.50 -3.98 -3.29
C HIS A 133 -23.86 -3.59 -2.70
N LYS A 134 -24.08 -3.85 -1.40
CA LYS A 134 -25.35 -3.55 -0.71
C LYS A 134 -25.52 -2.04 -0.46
N TYR A 135 -24.41 -1.30 -0.30
CA TYR A 135 -24.43 0.12 0.03
C TYR A 135 -23.84 0.98 -1.09
N LYS A 136 -24.41 2.17 -1.26
CA LYS A 136 -23.85 3.20 -2.13
C LYS A 136 -23.08 4.21 -1.30
N ILE A 137 -22.07 4.86 -1.87
CA ILE A 137 -21.20 5.79 -1.14
C ILE A 137 -21.98 6.90 -0.43
N GLN A 138 -23.06 7.42 -1.04
CA GLN A 138 -23.88 8.48 -0.46
C GLN A 138 -24.66 8.05 0.78
N GLU A 139 -24.84 6.74 0.99
CA GLU A 139 -25.57 6.19 2.15
C GLU A 139 -24.65 6.09 3.37
N VAL A 140 -23.36 5.85 3.14
CA VAL A 140 -22.40 5.51 4.22
C VAL A 140 -21.38 6.59 4.50
N ILE A 141 -21.12 7.52 3.56
CA ILE A 141 -20.15 8.61 3.72
C ILE A 141 -20.87 9.96 3.67
N SER A 142 -20.53 10.83 4.61
CA SER A 142 -21.15 12.16 4.73
C SER A 142 -20.15 13.27 4.43
N ARG A 143 -20.67 14.41 3.94
CA ARG A 143 -19.88 15.64 3.84
C ARG A 143 -19.35 16.08 5.21
N LYS A 144 -18.20 16.72 5.24
CA LYS A 144 -17.46 17.16 6.44
C LYS A 144 -16.94 16.01 7.33
N GLN A 145 -17.11 14.76 6.92
CA GLN A 145 -16.50 13.63 7.63
C GLN A 145 -14.98 13.71 7.56
N ILE A 146 -14.33 13.38 8.68
CA ILE A 146 -12.87 13.34 8.79
C ILE A 146 -12.41 11.91 8.56
N LEU A 147 -11.37 11.75 7.74
CA LEU A 147 -10.78 10.47 7.35
C LEU A 147 -9.26 10.58 7.43
N LEU A 148 -8.60 9.49 7.80
CA LEU A 148 -7.17 9.35 7.64
C LEU A 148 -6.92 8.73 6.27
N VAL A 149 -6.13 9.40 5.43
CA VAL A 149 -5.90 9.00 4.05
C VAL A 149 -4.42 8.96 3.72
N GLN A 150 -4.04 8.05 2.83
CA GLN A 150 -2.69 7.93 2.28
C GLN A 150 -2.71 8.24 0.79
N VAL A 151 -1.69 8.94 0.30
CA VAL A 151 -1.54 9.25 -1.11
C VAL A 151 -1.02 8.03 -1.86
N VAL A 152 -1.80 7.52 -2.81
CA VAL A 152 -1.42 6.41 -3.70
C VAL A 152 -0.77 6.91 -4.98
N LYS A 153 -1.40 7.94 -5.60
CA LYS A 153 -0.91 8.59 -6.81
C LYS A 153 -0.95 10.10 -6.61
N GLU A 154 0.12 10.75 -7.02
CA GLU A 154 0.23 12.20 -6.92
C GLU A 154 -0.69 12.95 -7.89
N GLU A 155 -0.84 14.23 -7.65
CA GLU A 155 -1.55 15.13 -8.56
C GLU A 155 -0.87 15.11 -9.94
N ARG A 156 -1.68 14.95 -10.98
CA ARG A 156 -1.20 14.95 -12.36
C ARG A 156 -2.06 15.80 -13.26
N GLY A 157 -1.47 16.84 -13.85
CA GLY A 157 -2.18 17.78 -14.72
C GLY A 157 -3.33 18.43 -13.96
N ASN A 158 -4.57 18.23 -14.44
CA ASN A 158 -5.79 18.75 -13.83
C ASN A 158 -6.46 17.80 -12.82
N LYS A 159 -5.87 16.62 -12.57
CA LYS A 159 -6.41 15.62 -11.63
C LYS A 159 -5.78 15.76 -10.26
N GLY A 160 -6.59 15.72 -9.21
CA GLY A 160 -6.13 15.63 -7.84
C GLY A 160 -5.49 14.29 -7.53
N ALA A 161 -4.79 14.21 -6.39
CA ALA A 161 -4.17 12.98 -5.92
C ALA A 161 -5.21 11.86 -5.73
N ALA A 162 -4.82 10.63 -6.05
CA ALA A 162 -5.60 9.45 -5.69
C ALA A 162 -5.23 9.01 -4.27
N LEU A 163 -6.24 8.83 -3.45
CA LEU A 163 -6.11 8.54 -2.02
C LEU A 163 -6.74 7.20 -1.66
N THR A 164 -6.27 6.62 -0.56
CA THR A 164 -6.85 5.43 0.07
C THR A 164 -6.92 5.63 1.58
N THR A 165 -7.85 4.95 2.24
CA THR A 165 -7.89 4.84 3.70
C THR A 165 -7.21 3.56 4.19
N TYR A 166 -6.85 2.64 3.30
CA TYR A 166 -6.06 1.46 3.63
C TYR A 166 -4.60 1.86 3.73
N LEU A 167 -4.12 2.03 4.96
CA LEU A 167 -2.77 2.49 5.22
C LEU A 167 -1.74 1.39 4.95
N SER A 168 -0.61 1.77 4.35
CA SER A 168 0.55 0.91 4.17
C SER A 168 1.81 1.64 4.62
N LEU A 169 2.44 1.15 5.67
CA LEU A 169 3.63 1.74 6.25
C LEU A 169 4.84 0.91 5.84
N ALA A 170 5.64 1.43 4.93
CA ALA A 170 6.76 0.73 4.35
C ALA A 170 7.99 0.81 5.26
N GLY A 171 8.38 -0.35 5.82
CA GLY A 171 9.68 -0.55 6.42
C GLY A 171 10.74 -0.95 5.37
N ARG A 172 11.94 -1.25 5.83
CA ARG A 172 13.06 -1.69 4.99
C ARG A 172 12.80 -3.07 4.38
N TYR A 173 12.34 -4.02 5.17
CA TYR A 173 12.14 -5.42 4.80
C TYR A 173 10.69 -5.86 4.79
N CYS A 174 9.82 -5.13 5.46
CA CYS A 174 8.39 -5.41 5.52
C CYS A 174 7.54 -4.16 5.34
N VAL A 175 6.26 -4.38 5.06
CA VAL A 175 5.22 -3.36 5.01
C VAL A 175 4.17 -3.73 6.04
N LEU A 176 3.86 -2.80 6.94
CA LEU A 176 2.77 -2.94 7.90
C LEU A 176 1.50 -2.31 7.34
N MET A 177 0.42 -3.04 7.40
CA MET A 177 -0.93 -2.56 7.08
C MET A 177 -1.77 -2.54 8.38
N PRO A 178 -1.87 -1.40 9.06
CA PRO A 178 -2.43 -1.32 10.42
C PRO A 178 -3.95 -1.44 10.48
N ASN A 179 -4.64 -1.35 9.36
CA ASN A 179 -6.09 -1.43 9.27
C ASN A 179 -6.53 -2.42 8.16
N SER A 180 -5.86 -3.54 8.04
CA SER A 180 -6.19 -4.58 7.06
C SER A 180 -6.19 -5.95 7.72
N ASN A 181 -7.34 -6.59 7.78
CA ASN A 181 -7.50 -7.98 8.23
C ASN A 181 -7.01 -8.99 7.18
N ARG A 182 -6.62 -8.52 6.00
CA ARG A 182 -6.12 -9.38 4.94
C ARG A 182 -4.75 -9.86 5.35
N GLY A 183 -4.67 -11.16 5.64
CA GLY A 183 -3.53 -11.83 6.24
C GLY A 183 -2.18 -11.37 5.69
N GLY A 184 -1.22 -11.25 6.59
CA GLY A 184 0.16 -11.00 6.24
C GLY A 184 0.71 -12.10 5.35
N GLY A 185 1.79 -11.83 4.69
CA GLY A 185 2.32 -12.80 3.74
C GLY A 185 3.72 -12.45 3.26
N VAL A 186 4.09 -13.10 2.18
CA VAL A 186 5.38 -12.92 1.52
C VAL A 186 5.14 -12.37 0.12
N SER A 187 5.89 -11.35 -0.27
CA SER A 187 5.80 -10.75 -1.61
C SER A 187 5.79 -11.82 -2.71
N ARG A 188 4.88 -11.70 -3.67
CA ARG A 188 4.76 -12.60 -4.84
C ARG A 188 6.03 -12.62 -5.69
N LYS A 189 6.85 -11.57 -5.64
CA LYS A 189 8.15 -11.48 -6.34
C LYS A 189 9.23 -12.39 -5.76
N ILE A 190 9.02 -13.02 -4.60
CA ILE A 190 9.92 -14.01 -4.03
C ILE A 190 9.51 -15.37 -4.58
N ASN A 191 10.17 -15.80 -5.67
CA ASN A 191 9.82 -17.03 -6.40
C ASN A 191 10.41 -18.31 -5.78
N ASN A 192 11.40 -18.19 -4.87
CA ASN A 192 12.04 -19.36 -4.27
C ASN A 192 11.10 -19.99 -3.21
N PRO A 193 10.63 -21.25 -3.41
CA PRO A 193 9.70 -21.89 -2.47
C PRO A 193 10.28 -22.05 -1.05
N ALA A 194 11.58 -22.34 -0.94
CA ALA A 194 12.25 -22.50 0.35
C ALA A 194 12.27 -21.18 1.13
N ASP A 195 12.58 -20.06 0.45
CA ASP A 195 12.55 -18.74 1.06
C ASP A 195 11.13 -18.35 1.45
N ARG A 196 10.12 -18.62 0.60
CA ARG A 196 8.70 -18.35 0.93
C ARG A 196 8.28 -19.12 2.17
N LYS A 197 8.57 -20.42 2.26
CA LYS A 197 8.22 -21.24 3.43
C LYS A 197 8.89 -20.72 4.70
N ARG A 198 10.18 -20.38 4.62
CA ARG A 198 10.93 -19.80 5.73
C ARG A 198 10.34 -18.46 6.18
N LEU A 199 10.01 -17.57 5.24
CA LEU A 199 9.48 -16.25 5.54
C LEU A 199 8.04 -16.32 6.06
N LYS A 200 7.20 -17.24 5.57
CA LYS A 200 5.86 -17.51 6.15
C LYS A 200 5.99 -17.91 7.62
N SER A 201 6.93 -18.79 7.97
CA SER A 201 7.22 -19.15 9.39
C SER A 201 7.70 -17.94 10.20
N VAL A 202 8.52 -17.06 9.64
CA VAL A 202 8.94 -15.83 10.32
C VAL A 202 7.76 -14.92 10.61
N VAL A 203 6.86 -14.71 9.62
CA VAL A 203 5.67 -13.86 9.78
C VAL A 203 4.71 -14.44 10.82
N SER A 204 4.48 -15.76 10.83
CA SER A 204 3.60 -16.41 11.83
C SER A 204 4.14 -16.32 13.27
N GLU A 205 5.43 -16.06 13.44
CA GLU A 205 6.06 -15.88 14.76
C GLU A 205 6.18 -14.39 15.17
N LEU A 206 5.74 -13.45 14.28
CA LEU A 206 5.59 -12.05 14.66
C LEU A 206 4.33 -11.89 15.49
N ASP A 207 4.41 -11.12 16.56
CA ASP A 207 3.27 -10.75 17.39
C ASP A 207 2.51 -9.61 16.69
N ILE A 208 1.71 -9.99 15.70
CA ILE A 208 0.92 -9.04 14.88
C ILE A 208 -0.44 -8.89 15.55
N ALA A 209 -0.82 -7.67 15.89
CA ALA A 209 -2.11 -7.40 16.51
C ALA A 209 -3.28 -7.72 15.55
N ASP A 210 -4.42 -8.10 16.13
CA ASP A 210 -5.64 -8.35 15.36
C ASP A 210 -6.03 -7.11 14.54
N GLY A 211 -6.46 -7.34 13.31
CA GLY A 211 -6.80 -6.27 12.38
C GLY A 211 -5.61 -5.64 11.66
N MET A 212 -4.40 -6.15 11.87
CA MET A 212 -3.20 -5.74 11.17
C MET A 212 -2.66 -6.84 10.28
N ALA A 213 -1.95 -6.46 9.22
CA ALA A 213 -1.25 -7.40 8.36
C ALA A 213 0.18 -6.92 8.06
N VAL A 214 1.09 -7.87 7.85
CA VAL A 214 2.49 -7.60 7.50
C VAL A 214 2.86 -8.37 6.25
N ILE A 215 3.46 -7.69 5.28
CA ILE A 215 3.98 -8.32 4.05
C ILE A 215 5.49 -8.18 4.02
N VAL A 216 6.21 -9.30 3.91
CA VAL A 216 7.67 -9.28 3.73
C VAL A 216 8.00 -8.94 2.27
N ARG A 217 8.83 -7.90 2.09
CA ARG A 217 9.31 -7.42 0.78
C ARG A 217 10.43 -8.31 0.23
N THR A 218 10.72 -8.16 -1.07
CA THR A 218 11.85 -8.84 -1.73
C THR A 218 13.20 -8.55 -1.05
N ALA A 219 13.40 -7.33 -0.53
CA ALA A 219 14.58 -6.95 0.24
C ALA A 219 14.77 -7.76 1.52
N GLY A 220 13.68 -8.33 2.07
CA GLY A 220 13.69 -9.21 3.25
C GLY A 220 14.00 -10.67 2.93
N SER A 221 14.07 -11.07 1.64
CA SER A 221 14.17 -12.50 1.23
C SER A 221 15.38 -13.23 1.81
N LYS A 222 16.51 -12.55 1.95
CA LYS A 222 17.77 -13.11 2.49
C LYS A 222 18.07 -12.66 3.93
N ARG A 223 17.11 -12.04 4.61
CA ARG A 223 17.31 -11.50 5.96
C ARG A 223 16.95 -12.50 7.02
N THR A 224 17.57 -12.33 8.19
CA THR A 224 17.31 -13.16 9.36
C THR A 224 15.97 -12.76 10.01
N LYS A 225 15.39 -13.70 10.78
CA LYS A 225 14.19 -13.43 11.59
C LYS A 225 14.36 -12.21 12.49
N THR A 226 15.52 -12.06 13.11
CA THR A 226 15.81 -10.95 14.04
C THR A 226 15.80 -9.60 13.33
N GLU A 227 16.33 -9.52 12.10
CA GLU A 227 16.32 -8.31 11.28
C GLU A 227 14.89 -7.94 10.88
N ILE A 228 14.08 -8.92 10.44
CA ILE A 228 12.67 -8.69 10.07
C ILE A 228 11.86 -8.25 11.30
N LYS A 229 12.05 -8.92 12.44
CA LYS A 229 11.37 -8.54 13.69
C LYS A 229 11.72 -7.13 14.12
N ARG A 230 12.99 -6.74 14.00
CA ARG A 230 13.46 -5.38 14.34
C ARG A 230 12.91 -4.31 13.38
N ASP A 231 12.66 -4.66 12.13
CA ASP A 231 12.07 -3.75 11.14
C ASP A 231 10.56 -3.55 11.38
N TYR A 232 9.91 -4.58 11.92
CA TYR A 232 8.49 -4.53 12.31
C TYR A 232 8.25 -3.75 13.61
N SER A 233 9.14 -3.86 14.62
CA SER A 233 9.05 -3.19 15.93
C SER A 233 9.34 -1.69 15.86
#